data_f4f478e3d927c84fa1ff6ead51401ee2
#
_entry.id   f4f478e3d927c84fa1ff6ead51401ee2
#
_cell.length_a   1.000
_cell.length_b   1.000
_cell.length_c   1.000
_cell.angle_alpha   90.00
_cell.angle_beta   90.00
_cell.angle_gamma   90.00
#
_symmetry.space_group_name_H-M   'P 1'
#
loop_
_entity.id
_entity.type
_entity.pdbx_description
1 polymer ?
#
loop_
_entity_poly.entity_id
_entity_poly.type
_entity_poly.pdbx_seq_one_letter_code
_entity_poly.pdbx_strand_id
1 'polypeptide(L)'
;MENLALTTLLLPFIGALVVSFSPQRRAAEWGVLFAALTTLCMLSLISAFYQADKVAVTLTLVNVGDVALFGLVIDRVSTLILFVVVFLGLLVTIYSTGYLTDKNREHPHNGTNRYYAFLLVFIGAMAGLVLSSTLLGQLLFFEITGGCSWALISYYQSDKAQRSALKALLITHIGSLGLYLAAATLFLQTGTFALSAMSELHGDARYLVYGGILFAAWGKSAQLPMQAWLPDAMEAPTPISAYLHAASMVKVGVYIFARAIIDGGNIP
;
A
#
# COMPACT_ATOMS: atom_id res chain seq x y z
N MET A 1 13.44 -12.82 -11.66
CA MET A 1 12.92 -11.67 -10.87
C MET A 1 11.44 -11.43 -11.09
N GLU A 2 10.94 -11.49 -12.33
CA GLU A 2 9.53 -11.28 -12.66
C GLU A 2 8.57 -12.15 -11.85
N ASN A 3 8.73 -13.48 -11.90
CA ASN A 3 7.88 -14.41 -11.15
C ASN A 3 7.93 -14.17 -9.63
N LEU A 4 9.09 -13.79 -9.10
CA LEU A 4 9.23 -13.48 -7.67
C LEU A 4 8.49 -12.19 -7.31
N ALA A 5 8.55 -11.16 -8.15
CA ALA A 5 7.82 -9.92 -7.93
C ALA A 5 6.30 -10.15 -7.99
N LEU A 6 5.82 -10.89 -9.00
CA LEU A 6 4.40 -11.27 -9.12
C LEU A 6 3.94 -12.13 -7.93
N THR A 7 4.74 -13.10 -7.52
CA THR A 7 4.39 -13.94 -6.36
C THR A 7 4.36 -13.11 -5.08
N THR A 8 5.33 -12.22 -4.86
CA THR A 8 5.34 -11.31 -3.70
C THR A 8 4.11 -10.42 -3.67
N LEU A 9 3.65 -9.96 -4.84
CA LEU A 9 2.46 -9.13 -4.97
C LEU A 9 1.17 -9.92 -4.74
N LEU A 10 1.01 -11.09 -5.39
CA LEU A 10 -0.26 -11.81 -5.42
C LEU A 10 -0.51 -12.70 -4.21
N LEU A 11 0.54 -13.23 -3.60
CA LEU A 11 0.44 -14.18 -2.49
C LEU A 11 -0.36 -13.66 -1.28
N PRO A 12 -0.21 -12.39 -0.85
CA PRO A 12 -1.04 -11.85 0.23
C PRO A 12 -2.53 -11.79 -0.13
N PHE A 13 -2.89 -11.50 -1.37
CA PHE A 13 -4.29 -11.48 -1.81
C PHE A 13 -4.89 -12.89 -1.84
N ILE A 14 -4.12 -13.88 -2.31
CA ILE A 14 -4.51 -15.30 -2.25
C ILE A 14 -4.69 -15.73 -0.79
N GLY A 15 -3.75 -15.34 0.08
CA GLY A 15 -3.84 -15.59 1.51
C GLY A 15 -5.07 -14.97 2.15
N ALA A 16 -5.40 -13.74 1.78
CA ALA A 16 -6.61 -13.07 2.25
C ALA A 16 -7.89 -13.81 1.87
N LEU A 17 -7.96 -14.32 0.64
CA LEU A 17 -9.09 -15.16 0.21
C LEU A 17 -9.17 -16.45 1.04
N VAL A 18 -8.06 -17.17 1.21
CA VAL A 18 -8.02 -18.39 2.03
C VAL A 18 -8.46 -18.11 3.46
N VAL A 19 -7.96 -17.05 4.08
CA VAL A 19 -8.33 -16.64 5.44
C VAL A 19 -9.81 -16.29 5.53
N SER A 20 -10.37 -15.60 4.54
CA SER A 20 -11.79 -15.20 4.54
C SER A 20 -12.74 -16.40 4.60
N PHE A 21 -12.38 -17.51 3.95
CA PHE A 21 -13.17 -18.73 3.91
C PHE A 21 -12.75 -19.77 4.97
N SER A 22 -11.70 -19.52 5.74
CA SER A 22 -11.20 -20.43 6.76
C SER A 22 -12.02 -20.35 8.07
N PRO A 23 -12.06 -21.41 8.89
CA PRO A 23 -12.62 -21.33 10.24
C PRO A 23 -11.86 -20.27 11.09
N GLN A 24 -12.59 -19.48 11.88
CA GLN A 24 -12.02 -18.41 12.71
C GLN A 24 -10.82 -18.86 13.57
N ARG A 25 -10.87 -20.10 14.08
CA ARG A 25 -9.79 -20.68 14.89
C ARG A 25 -8.46 -20.81 14.16
N ARG A 26 -8.49 -20.93 12.81
CA ARG A 26 -7.29 -21.06 11.96
C ARG A 26 -6.92 -19.80 11.21
N ALA A 27 -7.72 -18.73 11.33
CA ALA A 27 -7.48 -17.48 10.62
C ALA A 27 -6.09 -16.88 10.92
N ALA A 28 -5.67 -16.94 12.18
CA ALA A 28 -4.35 -16.48 12.62
C ALA A 28 -3.22 -17.32 12.02
N GLU A 29 -3.36 -18.66 12.00
CA GLU A 29 -2.36 -19.58 11.46
C GLU A 29 -2.15 -19.34 9.95
N TRP A 30 -3.26 -19.28 9.19
CA TRP A 30 -3.22 -18.96 7.76
C TRP A 30 -2.69 -17.55 7.51
N GLY A 31 -3.09 -16.57 8.32
CA GLY A 31 -2.58 -15.20 8.23
C GLY A 31 -1.06 -15.13 8.36
N VAL A 32 -0.51 -15.77 9.40
CA VAL A 32 0.94 -15.84 9.62
C VAL A 32 1.64 -16.61 8.52
N LEU A 33 1.08 -17.75 8.08
CA LEU A 33 1.67 -18.56 7.00
C LEU A 33 1.83 -17.74 5.72
N PHE A 34 0.76 -17.07 5.26
CA PHE A 34 0.83 -16.29 4.02
C PHE A 34 1.71 -15.05 4.15
N ALA A 35 1.72 -14.37 5.30
CA ALA A 35 2.63 -13.28 5.57
C ALA A 35 4.11 -13.74 5.56
N ALA A 36 4.39 -14.92 6.16
CA ALA A 36 5.73 -15.49 6.16
C ALA A 36 6.18 -15.92 4.74
N LEU A 37 5.31 -16.58 3.98
CA LEU A 37 5.59 -16.95 2.59
C LEU A 37 5.83 -15.71 1.72
N THR A 38 5.03 -14.65 1.88
CA THR A 38 5.24 -13.36 1.20
C THR A 38 6.60 -12.76 1.55
N THR A 39 6.98 -12.82 2.82
CA THR A 39 8.29 -12.34 3.28
C THR A 39 9.43 -13.15 2.67
N LEU A 40 9.31 -14.46 2.58
CA LEU A 40 10.31 -15.32 1.93
C LEU A 40 10.44 -14.99 0.43
N CYS A 41 9.34 -14.81 -0.28
CA CYS A 41 9.33 -14.38 -1.69
C CYS A 41 9.98 -13.01 -1.87
N MET A 42 9.68 -12.07 -1.01
CA MET A 42 10.29 -10.73 -1.00
C MET A 42 11.79 -10.79 -0.75
N LEU A 43 12.25 -11.56 0.24
CA LEU A 43 13.68 -11.72 0.51
C LEU A 43 14.41 -12.39 -0.68
N SER A 44 13.78 -13.38 -1.32
CA SER A 44 14.29 -14.00 -2.53
C SER A 44 14.38 -13.01 -3.70
N LEU A 45 13.36 -12.14 -3.86
CA LEU A 45 13.37 -11.07 -4.87
C LEU A 45 14.51 -10.08 -4.62
N ILE A 46 14.68 -9.63 -3.39
CA ILE A 46 15.78 -8.73 -3.00
C ILE A 46 17.12 -9.38 -3.25
N SER A 47 17.31 -10.63 -2.85
CA SER A 47 18.54 -11.39 -3.10
C SER A 47 18.86 -11.48 -4.60
N ALA A 48 17.86 -11.82 -5.42
CA ALA A 48 18.00 -11.89 -6.88
C ALA A 48 18.36 -10.53 -7.50
N PHE A 49 17.77 -9.44 -7.00
CA PHE A 49 18.08 -8.08 -7.43
C PHE A 49 19.53 -7.69 -7.11
N TYR A 50 20.01 -8.02 -5.91
CA TYR A 50 21.40 -7.73 -5.52
C TYR A 50 22.42 -8.58 -6.26
N GLN A 51 22.07 -9.81 -6.66
CA GLN A 51 22.91 -10.67 -7.48
C GLN A 51 22.97 -10.24 -8.95
N ALA A 52 21.95 -9.53 -9.44
CA ALA A 52 21.89 -8.99 -10.79
C ALA A 52 22.46 -7.55 -10.90
N ASP A 53 23.55 -7.26 -10.17
CA ASP A 53 24.27 -5.97 -10.18
C ASP A 53 23.41 -4.73 -9.88
N LYS A 54 22.26 -4.91 -9.26
CA LYS A 54 21.33 -3.83 -8.85
C LYS A 54 20.83 -2.96 -10.02
N VAL A 55 20.74 -3.55 -11.19
CA VAL A 55 20.18 -2.89 -12.38
C VAL A 55 18.65 -2.80 -12.21
N ALA A 56 18.11 -1.60 -12.36
CA ALA A 56 16.66 -1.40 -12.31
C ALA A 56 15.96 -2.17 -13.43
N VAL A 57 14.91 -2.91 -13.08
CA VAL A 57 14.11 -3.68 -14.02
C VAL A 57 12.68 -3.16 -14.00
N THR A 58 12.16 -2.79 -15.15
CA THR A 58 10.76 -2.43 -15.34
C THR A 58 10.06 -3.53 -16.13
N LEU A 59 8.95 -4.02 -15.58
CA LEU A 59 8.12 -5.08 -16.17
C LEU A 59 6.75 -4.51 -16.47
N THR A 60 6.24 -4.71 -17.67
CA THR A 60 4.89 -4.35 -18.05
C THR A 60 3.99 -5.57 -17.91
N LEU A 61 2.91 -5.46 -17.14
CA LEU A 61 2.00 -6.57 -16.85
C LEU A 61 0.74 -6.52 -17.71
N VAL A 62 0.16 -5.34 -17.87
CA VAL A 62 -1.08 -5.15 -18.61
C VAL A 62 -0.93 -3.96 -19.54
N ASN A 63 -1.13 -4.23 -20.82
CA ASN A 63 -1.15 -3.22 -21.89
C ASN A 63 -2.52 -3.18 -22.57
N VAL A 64 -2.95 -2.00 -22.96
CA VAL A 64 -4.09 -1.80 -23.87
C VAL A 64 -3.57 -1.03 -25.08
N GLY A 65 -3.36 -1.72 -26.20
CA GLY A 65 -2.59 -1.20 -27.32
C GLY A 65 -1.16 -0.88 -26.90
N ASP A 66 -0.71 0.32 -27.16
CA ASP A 66 0.65 0.79 -26.80
C ASP A 66 0.73 1.37 -25.38
N VAL A 67 -0.39 1.44 -24.65
CA VAL A 67 -0.46 2.04 -23.32
C VAL A 67 -0.24 1.01 -22.24
N ALA A 68 0.80 1.18 -21.42
CA ALA A 68 1.03 0.41 -20.22
C ALA A 68 0.08 0.88 -19.10
N LEU A 69 -0.89 0.03 -18.72
CA LEU A 69 -1.81 0.30 -17.62
C LEU A 69 -1.18 -0.09 -16.27
N PHE A 70 -0.62 -1.29 -16.20
CA PHE A 70 0.04 -1.80 -15.00
C PHE A 70 1.41 -2.37 -15.32
N GLY A 71 2.36 -2.04 -14.46
CA GLY A 71 3.71 -2.57 -14.54
C GLY A 71 4.38 -2.55 -13.18
N LEU A 72 5.50 -3.24 -13.07
CA LEU A 72 6.33 -3.30 -11.85
C LEU A 72 7.69 -2.69 -12.11
N VAL A 73 8.25 -2.05 -11.10
CA VAL A 73 9.62 -1.54 -11.08
C VAL A 73 10.35 -2.13 -9.89
N ILE A 74 11.49 -2.73 -10.16
CA ILE A 74 12.37 -3.32 -9.16
C ILE A 74 13.67 -2.54 -9.20
N ASP A 75 13.90 -1.71 -8.19
CA ASP A 75 15.09 -0.91 -8.02
C ASP A 75 15.50 -0.81 -6.54
N ARG A 76 16.52 -0.04 -6.24
CA ARG A 76 17.04 0.09 -4.87
C ARG A 76 16.02 0.68 -3.90
N VAL A 77 15.21 1.64 -4.35
CA VAL A 77 14.23 2.32 -3.50
C VAL A 77 13.02 1.43 -3.29
N SER A 78 12.49 0.82 -4.36
CA SER A 78 11.35 -0.10 -4.26
C SER A 78 11.70 -1.32 -3.40
N THR A 79 12.88 -1.92 -3.54
CA THR A 79 13.30 -3.07 -2.73
C THR A 79 13.48 -2.72 -1.26
N LEU A 80 14.01 -1.54 -0.93
CA LEU A 80 14.15 -1.08 0.46
C LEU A 80 12.78 -0.90 1.14
N ILE A 81 11.88 -0.17 0.48
CA ILE A 81 10.55 0.10 1.05
C ILE A 81 9.71 -1.17 1.08
N LEU A 82 9.81 -2.03 0.06
CA LEU A 82 9.16 -3.34 0.05
C LEU A 82 9.58 -4.20 1.25
N PHE A 83 10.89 -4.22 1.56
CA PHE A 83 11.40 -4.92 2.75
C PHE A 83 10.73 -4.38 4.02
N VAL A 84 10.72 -3.07 4.22
CA VAL A 84 10.12 -2.46 5.43
C VAL A 84 8.66 -2.83 5.55
N VAL A 85 7.89 -2.68 4.48
CA VAL A 85 6.44 -2.92 4.48
C VAL A 85 6.10 -4.39 4.75
N VAL A 86 6.71 -5.30 4.00
CA VAL A 86 6.37 -6.74 4.09
C VAL A 86 6.89 -7.35 5.38
N PHE A 87 8.12 -7.02 5.78
CA PHE A 87 8.72 -7.54 7.01
C PHE A 87 7.98 -7.06 8.27
N LEU A 88 7.69 -5.76 8.36
CA LEU A 88 6.90 -5.24 9.48
C LEU A 88 5.46 -5.77 9.43
N GLY A 89 4.90 -5.99 8.25
CA GLY A 89 3.62 -6.67 8.08
C GLY A 89 3.61 -8.08 8.68
N LEU A 90 4.67 -8.86 8.47
CA LEU A 90 4.84 -10.18 9.10
C LEU A 90 4.91 -10.05 10.63
N LEU A 91 5.75 -9.16 11.15
CA LEU A 91 5.90 -8.98 12.61
C LEU A 91 4.58 -8.59 13.26
N VAL A 92 3.81 -7.69 12.64
CA VAL A 92 2.48 -7.29 13.11
C VAL A 92 1.50 -8.46 13.04
N THR A 93 1.54 -9.25 11.98
CA THR A 93 0.68 -10.44 11.85
C THR A 93 0.97 -11.45 12.95
N ILE A 94 2.25 -11.72 13.26
CA ILE A 94 2.66 -12.59 14.37
C ILE A 94 2.22 -12.00 15.72
N TYR A 95 2.50 -10.72 15.97
CA TYR A 95 2.12 -10.06 17.23
C TYR A 95 0.60 -10.10 17.46
N SER A 96 -0.19 -9.97 16.38
CA SER A 96 -1.65 -10.02 16.44
C SER A 96 -2.18 -11.37 16.93
N THR A 97 -1.43 -12.48 16.77
CA THR A 97 -1.85 -13.79 17.28
C THR A 97 -1.93 -13.84 18.80
N GLY A 98 -1.02 -13.14 19.48
CA GLY A 98 -1.04 -12.99 20.94
C GLY A 98 -1.97 -11.89 21.43
N TYR A 99 -2.18 -10.85 20.61
CA TYR A 99 -3.01 -9.70 20.97
C TYR A 99 -4.50 -10.00 20.85
N LEU A 100 -4.94 -10.69 19.79
CA LEU A 100 -6.33 -11.08 19.55
C LEU A 100 -6.66 -12.43 20.16
N THR A 101 -6.48 -12.57 21.48
CA THR A 101 -6.74 -13.82 22.23
C THR A 101 -7.78 -13.60 23.31
N ASP A 102 -8.45 -14.71 23.73
CA ASP A 102 -9.42 -14.70 24.84
C ASP A 102 -8.83 -14.22 26.18
N LYS A 103 -7.52 -14.15 26.29
CA LYS A 103 -6.83 -13.60 27.46
C LYS A 103 -6.86 -12.08 27.52
N ASN A 104 -7.04 -11.42 26.38
CA ASN A 104 -7.16 -9.97 26.29
C ASN A 104 -8.64 -9.56 26.40
N ARG A 105 -9.09 -9.37 27.64
CA ARG A 105 -10.50 -9.09 27.98
C ARG A 105 -11.03 -7.75 27.46
N GLU A 106 -10.16 -6.86 27.03
CA GLU A 106 -10.53 -5.53 26.55
C GLU A 106 -11.09 -5.56 25.11
N HIS A 107 -10.91 -6.66 24.40
CA HIS A 107 -11.22 -6.73 22.97
C HIS A 107 -12.02 -7.98 22.64
N PRO A 108 -13.29 -7.84 22.18
CA PRO A 108 -14.10 -8.97 21.76
C PRO A 108 -13.50 -9.65 20.50
N HIS A 109 -13.44 -10.98 20.53
CA HIS A 109 -12.75 -11.82 19.53
C HIS A 109 -13.60 -12.15 18.29
N ASN A 110 -14.57 -11.32 17.95
CA ASN A 110 -15.43 -11.55 16.81
C ASN A 110 -14.81 -10.98 15.53
N GLY A 111 -14.68 -11.83 14.49
CA GLY A 111 -14.24 -11.39 13.16
C GLY A 111 -12.72 -11.44 12.92
N THR A 112 -12.01 -12.38 13.54
CA THR A 112 -10.57 -12.60 13.30
C THR A 112 -10.26 -12.88 11.84
N ASN A 113 -11.14 -13.57 11.09
CA ASN A 113 -10.98 -13.76 9.65
C ASN A 113 -10.93 -12.43 8.92
N ARG A 114 -11.87 -11.52 9.23
CA ARG A 114 -11.90 -10.18 8.61
C ARG A 114 -10.61 -9.42 8.91
N TYR A 115 -10.12 -9.50 10.15
CA TYR A 115 -8.89 -8.85 10.56
C TYR A 115 -7.69 -9.31 9.73
N TYR A 116 -7.40 -10.62 9.73
CA TYR A 116 -6.24 -11.16 9.02
C TYR A 116 -6.39 -11.05 7.51
N ALA A 117 -7.60 -11.19 6.97
CA ALA A 117 -7.84 -11.00 5.55
C ALA A 117 -7.51 -9.56 5.11
N PHE A 118 -8.05 -8.54 5.79
CA PHE A 118 -7.74 -7.14 5.44
C PHE A 118 -6.29 -6.77 5.73
N LEU A 119 -5.65 -7.35 6.75
CA LEU A 119 -4.24 -7.15 7.00
C LEU A 119 -3.39 -7.70 5.83
N LEU A 120 -3.69 -8.90 5.33
CA LEU A 120 -3.00 -9.47 4.17
C LEU A 120 -3.26 -8.66 2.90
N VAL A 121 -4.51 -8.26 2.62
CA VAL A 121 -4.82 -7.37 1.47
C VAL A 121 -4.03 -6.07 1.60
N PHE A 122 -3.93 -5.51 2.80
CA PHE A 122 -3.18 -4.29 3.04
C PHE A 122 -1.68 -4.48 2.75
N ILE A 123 -1.06 -5.59 3.21
CA ILE A 123 0.34 -5.92 2.91
C ILE A 123 0.54 -6.05 1.39
N GLY A 124 -0.36 -6.76 0.70
CA GLY A 124 -0.33 -6.92 -0.75
C GLY A 124 -0.50 -5.60 -1.51
N ALA A 125 -1.44 -4.77 -1.08
CA ALA A 125 -1.68 -3.46 -1.68
C ALA A 125 -0.47 -2.52 -1.49
N MET A 126 0.17 -2.56 -0.33
CA MET A 126 1.41 -1.82 -0.09
C MET A 126 2.57 -2.32 -0.96
N ALA A 127 2.72 -3.64 -1.11
CA ALA A 127 3.71 -4.22 -2.00
C ALA A 127 3.45 -3.81 -3.46
N GLY A 128 2.19 -3.86 -3.90
CA GLY A 128 1.79 -3.43 -5.24
C GLY A 128 2.04 -1.95 -5.50
N LEU A 129 1.75 -1.09 -4.53
CA LEU A 129 2.01 0.34 -4.63
C LEU A 129 3.51 0.62 -4.77
N VAL A 130 4.32 -0.03 -3.95
CA VAL A 130 5.78 0.14 -3.93
C VAL A 130 6.43 -0.38 -5.22
N LEU A 131 5.91 -1.45 -5.77
CA LEU A 131 6.43 -2.03 -7.02
C LEU A 131 5.83 -1.40 -8.28
N SER A 132 4.78 -0.58 -8.20
CA SER A 132 4.13 -0.01 -9.39
C SER A 132 5.06 0.92 -10.17
N SER A 133 5.17 0.66 -11.49
CA SER A 133 5.90 1.49 -12.47
C SER A 133 4.99 2.50 -13.18
N THR A 134 3.68 2.46 -12.93
CA THR A 134 2.69 3.35 -13.53
C THR A 134 1.92 4.13 -12.46
N LEU A 135 1.55 5.36 -12.76
CA LEU A 135 0.77 6.21 -11.86
C LEU A 135 -0.65 5.64 -11.64
N LEU A 136 -1.21 4.96 -12.65
CA LEU A 136 -2.49 4.26 -12.52
C LEU A 136 -2.40 3.07 -11.56
N GLY A 137 -1.31 2.29 -11.61
CA GLY A 137 -1.05 1.20 -10.67
C GLY A 137 -0.88 1.72 -9.24
N GLN A 138 -0.11 2.80 -9.06
CA GLN A 138 0.01 3.45 -7.76
C GLN A 138 -1.35 3.93 -7.24
N LEU A 139 -2.18 4.56 -8.08
CA LEU A 139 -3.51 5.01 -7.73
C LEU A 139 -4.40 3.84 -7.27
N LEU A 140 -4.44 2.74 -8.01
CA LEU A 140 -5.23 1.55 -7.65
C LEU A 140 -4.86 1.04 -6.27
N PHE A 141 -3.58 0.79 -6.03
CA PHE A 141 -3.12 0.27 -4.75
C PHE A 141 -3.24 1.29 -3.61
N PHE A 142 -3.13 2.58 -3.91
CA PHE A 142 -3.38 3.66 -2.96
C PHE A 142 -4.83 3.63 -2.44
N GLU A 143 -5.81 3.40 -3.32
CA GLU A 143 -7.23 3.28 -2.95
C GLU A 143 -7.50 1.99 -2.16
N ILE A 144 -6.92 0.86 -2.57
CA ILE A 144 -7.05 -0.40 -1.84
C ILE A 144 -6.51 -0.24 -0.40
N THR A 145 -5.36 0.43 -0.21
CA THR A 145 -4.84 0.70 1.14
C THR A 145 -5.78 1.59 1.96
N GLY A 146 -6.49 2.53 1.33
CA GLY A 146 -7.51 3.36 1.97
C GLY A 146 -8.70 2.53 2.48
N GLY A 147 -9.25 1.68 1.61
CA GLY A 147 -10.34 0.76 1.95
C GLY A 147 -9.96 -0.24 3.06
N CYS A 148 -8.76 -0.83 2.97
CA CYS A 148 -8.27 -1.73 4.01
C CYS A 148 -8.08 -1.03 5.36
N SER A 149 -7.56 0.21 5.37
CA SER A 149 -7.40 0.97 6.60
C SER A 149 -8.76 1.28 7.25
N TRP A 150 -9.77 1.66 6.46
CA TRP A 150 -11.13 1.81 6.94
C TRP A 150 -11.66 0.53 7.61
N ALA A 151 -11.50 -0.62 6.96
CA ALA A 151 -11.96 -1.90 7.48
C ALA A 151 -11.24 -2.35 8.75
N LEU A 152 -9.94 -2.02 8.87
CA LEU A 152 -9.12 -2.34 10.03
C LEU A 152 -9.34 -1.38 11.20
N ILE A 153 -9.54 -0.07 10.95
CA ILE A 153 -9.88 0.91 11.99
C ILE A 153 -11.27 0.62 12.57
N SER A 154 -12.23 0.23 11.72
CA SER A 154 -13.59 -0.13 12.16
C SER A 154 -13.69 -1.53 12.77
N TYR A 155 -12.58 -2.21 13.09
CA TYR A 155 -12.57 -3.60 13.53
C TYR A 155 -13.50 -3.87 14.72
N TYR A 156 -13.47 -3.02 15.74
CA TYR A 156 -14.29 -3.18 16.95
C TYR A 156 -15.77 -2.86 16.79
N GLN A 157 -16.19 -2.36 15.62
CA GLN A 157 -17.58 -2.05 15.26
C GLN A 157 -18.33 -1.13 16.23
N SER A 158 -17.62 -0.44 17.13
CA SER A 158 -18.25 0.61 17.95
C SER A 158 -18.57 1.83 17.08
N ASP A 159 -19.57 2.60 17.48
CA ASP A 159 -19.95 3.85 16.78
C ASP A 159 -18.76 4.80 16.64
N LYS A 160 -17.88 4.85 17.64
CA LYS A 160 -16.67 5.66 17.63
C LYS A 160 -15.69 5.15 16.58
N ALA A 161 -15.40 3.84 16.58
CA ALA A 161 -14.50 3.22 15.60
C ALA A 161 -15.01 3.38 14.17
N GLN A 162 -16.31 3.24 13.94
CA GLN A 162 -16.89 3.43 12.61
C GLN A 162 -16.78 4.88 12.12
N ARG A 163 -17.08 5.87 12.98
CA ARG A 163 -16.90 7.30 12.64
C ARG A 163 -15.43 7.64 12.38
N SER A 164 -14.52 7.14 13.19
CA SER A 164 -13.08 7.34 13.04
C SER A 164 -12.57 6.72 11.72
N ALA A 165 -13.01 5.51 11.40
CA ALA A 165 -12.68 4.84 10.15
C ALA A 165 -13.22 5.61 8.93
N LEU A 166 -14.47 6.06 8.98
CA LEU A 166 -15.07 6.86 7.90
C LEU A 166 -14.33 8.20 7.73
N LYS A 167 -13.99 8.88 8.81
CA LYS A 167 -13.21 10.12 8.76
C LYS A 167 -11.84 9.90 8.12
N ALA A 168 -11.13 8.83 8.50
CA ALA A 168 -9.85 8.48 7.90
C ALA A 168 -9.99 8.19 6.40
N LEU A 169 -11.00 7.40 6.01
CA LEU A 169 -11.29 7.12 4.60
C LEU A 169 -11.56 8.40 3.80
N LEU A 170 -12.48 9.25 4.28
CA LEU A 170 -12.88 10.46 3.57
C LEU A 170 -11.71 11.43 3.39
N ILE A 171 -10.93 11.71 4.45
CA ILE A 171 -9.80 12.64 4.35
C ILE A 171 -8.72 12.12 3.42
N THR A 172 -8.38 10.83 3.52
CA THR A 172 -7.38 10.24 2.62
C THR A 172 -7.87 10.13 1.19
N HIS A 173 -9.18 9.94 0.98
CA HIS A 173 -9.78 9.88 -0.35
C HIS A 173 -9.89 11.28 -0.99
N ILE A 174 -10.17 12.33 -0.21
CA ILE A 174 -10.05 13.72 -0.70
C ILE A 174 -8.63 13.99 -1.18
N GLY A 175 -7.61 13.53 -0.44
CA GLY A 175 -6.22 13.61 -0.89
C GLY A 175 -5.99 12.88 -2.22
N SER A 176 -6.56 11.68 -2.40
CA SER A 176 -6.37 10.89 -3.63
C SER A 176 -6.95 11.54 -4.88
N LEU A 177 -7.89 12.49 -4.77
CA LEU A 177 -8.36 13.28 -5.93
C LEU A 177 -7.20 13.96 -6.66
N GLY A 178 -6.17 14.37 -5.92
CA GLY A 178 -4.94 14.89 -6.53
C GLY A 178 -4.21 13.85 -7.40
N LEU A 179 -4.18 12.59 -6.95
CA LEU A 179 -3.55 11.51 -7.71
C LEU A 179 -4.37 11.14 -8.97
N TYR A 180 -5.72 11.20 -8.90
CA TYR A 180 -6.59 11.07 -10.08
C TYR A 180 -6.31 12.17 -11.11
N LEU A 181 -6.23 13.42 -10.64
CA LEU A 181 -5.90 14.56 -11.51
C LEU A 181 -4.51 14.40 -12.13
N ALA A 182 -3.53 13.99 -11.35
CA ALA A 182 -2.17 13.74 -11.82
C ALA A 182 -2.13 12.65 -12.90
N ALA A 183 -2.81 11.52 -12.67
CA ALA A 183 -2.87 10.42 -13.63
C ALA A 183 -3.57 10.82 -14.94
N ALA A 184 -4.70 11.54 -14.84
CA ALA A 184 -5.40 12.05 -16.01
C ALA A 184 -4.55 13.05 -16.81
N THR A 185 -3.88 13.98 -16.12
CA THR A 185 -3.02 14.98 -16.77
C THR A 185 -1.81 14.31 -17.42
N LEU A 186 -1.15 13.36 -16.76
CA LEU A 186 -0.03 12.62 -17.33
C LEU A 186 -0.45 11.92 -18.62
N PHE A 187 -1.58 11.19 -18.58
CA PHE A 187 -2.08 10.47 -19.75
C PHE A 187 -2.45 11.41 -20.91
N LEU A 188 -3.12 12.52 -20.63
CA LEU A 188 -3.51 13.49 -21.66
C LEU A 188 -2.31 14.14 -22.36
N GLN A 189 -1.20 14.30 -21.67
CA GLN A 189 0.01 14.95 -22.21
C GLN A 189 0.97 13.97 -22.89
N THR A 190 1.08 12.75 -22.37
CA THR A 190 2.11 11.79 -22.84
C THR A 190 1.52 10.53 -23.48
N GLY A 191 0.21 10.31 -23.41
CA GLY A 191 -0.45 9.10 -23.90
C GLY A 191 -0.15 7.84 -23.08
N THR A 192 0.53 7.95 -21.91
CA THR A 192 0.89 6.80 -21.07
C THR A 192 0.74 7.12 -19.58
N PHE A 193 0.63 6.07 -18.76
CA PHE A 193 0.64 6.20 -17.28
C PHE A 193 2.02 5.89 -16.68
N ALA A 194 3.04 5.63 -17.50
CA ALA A 194 4.38 5.29 -17.00
C ALA A 194 4.98 6.45 -16.20
N LEU A 195 5.53 6.15 -15.01
CA LEU A 195 6.16 7.16 -14.17
C LEU A 195 7.37 7.83 -14.83
N SER A 196 8.09 7.08 -15.68
CA SER A 196 9.21 7.63 -16.47
C SER A 196 8.81 8.73 -17.44
N ALA A 197 7.56 8.73 -17.95
CA ALA A 197 7.05 9.77 -18.83
C ALA A 197 6.84 11.11 -18.11
N MET A 198 6.90 11.16 -16.78
CA MET A 198 6.86 12.41 -16.03
C MET A 198 8.03 13.35 -16.36
N SER A 199 9.16 12.80 -16.82
CA SER A 199 10.32 13.60 -17.26
C SER A 199 10.04 14.40 -18.54
N GLU A 200 9.04 13.99 -19.34
CA GLU A 200 8.64 14.64 -20.60
C GLU A 200 7.66 15.80 -20.37
N LEU A 201 7.12 15.92 -19.15
CA LEU A 201 6.17 16.98 -18.83
C LEU A 201 6.84 18.35 -18.76
N HIS A 202 6.16 19.36 -19.33
CA HIS A 202 6.61 20.74 -19.33
C HIS A 202 5.49 21.69 -18.89
N GLY A 203 5.89 22.89 -18.42
CA GLY A 203 4.96 23.98 -18.08
C GLY A 203 3.92 23.58 -17.02
N ASP A 204 2.69 24.03 -17.21
CA ASP A 204 1.60 23.89 -16.23
C ASP A 204 1.21 22.41 -15.98
N ALA A 205 1.30 21.55 -16.99
CA ALA A 205 1.01 20.12 -16.82
C ALA A 205 1.94 19.46 -15.82
N ARG A 206 3.21 19.84 -15.81
CA ARG A 206 4.19 19.35 -14.84
C ARG A 206 3.81 19.77 -13.42
N TYR A 207 3.46 21.06 -13.21
CA TYR A 207 3.01 21.55 -11.90
C TYR A 207 1.73 20.85 -11.43
N LEU A 208 0.77 20.58 -12.33
CA LEU A 208 -0.45 19.87 -12.00
C LEU A 208 -0.18 18.43 -11.57
N VAL A 209 0.69 17.71 -12.27
CA VAL A 209 1.01 16.31 -11.93
C VAL A 209 1.73 16.24 -10.58
N TYR A 210 2.81 16.99 -10.38
CA TYR A 210 3.54 16.98 -9.11
C TYR A 210 2.70 17.55 -7.96
N GLY A 211 1.92 18.60 -8.19
CA GLY A 211 1.00 19.18 -7.21
C GLY A 211 -0.10 18.21 -6.81
N GLY A 212 -0.65 17.46 -7.76
CA GLY A 212 -1.64 16.41 -7.51
C GLY A 212 -1.07 15.26 -6.67
N ILE A 213 0.13 14.78 -7.02
CA ILE A 213 0.82 13.74 -6.24
C ILE A 213 1.15 14.26 -4.82
N LEU A 214 1.62 15.50 -4.70
CA LEU A 214 1.90 16.12 -3.41
C LEU A 214 0.63 16.24 -2.55
N PHE A 215 -0.51 16.62 -3.15
CA PHE A 215 -1.79 16.72 -2.45
C PHE A 215 -2.25 15.36 -1.93
N ALA A 216 -2.11 14.30 -2.74
CA ALA A 216 -2.39 12.91 -2.31
C ALA A 216 -1.44 12.46 -1.18
N ALA A 217 -0.15 12.76 -1.33
CA ALA A 217 0.86 12.51 -0.31
C ALA A 217 0.52 13.20 1.00
N TRP A 218 0.06 14.44 0.92
CA TRP A 218 -0.31 15.27 2.06
C TRP A 218 -1.47 14.67 2.86
N GLY A 219 -2.55 14.26 2.19
CA GLY A 219 -3.70 13.61 2.82
C GLY A 219 -3.34 12.30 3.50
N LYS A 220 -2.59 11.43 2.80
CA LYS A 220 -2.20 10.12 3.31
C LYS A 220 -1.18 10.18 4.44
N SER A 221 -0.25 11.14 4.38
CA SER A 221 0.78 11.36 5.41
C SER A 221 0.31 12.23 6.57
N ALA A 222 -0.99 12.52 6.66
CA ALA A 222 -1.60 13.29 7.73
C ALA A 222 -0.90 14.64 7.99
N GLN A 223 -0.56 15.37 6.90
CA GLN A 223 0.02 16.69 7.02
C GLN A 223 -1.08 17.75 7.28
N LEU A 224 -0.69 18.88 7.91
CA LEU A 224 -1.60 20.01 8.13
C LEU A 224 -2.12 20.54 6.79
N PRO A 225 -3.44 20.78 6.62
CA PRO A 225 -4.53 20.67 7.62
C PRO A 225 -5.24 19.30 7.66
N MET A 226 -4.77 18.27 6.93
CA MET A 226 -5.43 16.98 6.79
C MET A 226 -5.08 15.97 7.91
N GLN A 227 -4.39 16.39 8.98
CA GLN A 227 -3.93 15.51 10.07
C GLN A 227 -5.06 14.96 10.96
N ALA A 228 -6.27 15.50 10.86
CA ALA A 228 -7.36 15.24 11.81
C ALA A 228 -7.83 13.76 11.85
N TRP A 229 -7.51 12.94 10.86
CA TRP A 229 -7.84 11.52 10.85
C TRP A 229 -6.87 10.67 11.66
N LEU A 230 -5.61 11.11 11.82
CA LEU A 230 -4.53 10.32 12.40
C LEU A 230 -4.76 9.98 13.89
N PRO A 231 -5.13 10.93 14.78
CA PRO A 231 -5.46 10.60 16.18
C PRO A 231 -6.67 9.68 16.29
N ASP A 232 -7.70 9.88 15.46
CA ASP A 232 -8.92 9.08 15.50
C ASP A 232 -8.67 7.64 15.00
N ALA A 233 -7.72 7.44 14.09
CA ALA A 233 -7.33 6.12 13.60
C ALA A 233 -6.73 5.21 14.70
N MET A 234 -6.37 5.76 15.86
CA MET A 234 -5.93 4.99 17.03
C MET A 234 -7.05 4.13 17.66
N GLU A 235 -8.30 4.26 17.23
CA GLU A 235 -9.39 3.34 17.60
C GLU A 235 -9.19 1.92 17.00
N ALA A 236 -8.25 1.76 16.06
CA ALA A 236 -7.87 0.44 15.56
C ALA A 236 -7.17 -0.40 16.65
N PRO A 237 -7.18 -1.75 16.52
CA PRO A 237 -6.33 -2.61 17.36
C PRO A 237 -4.87 -2.14 17.35
N THR A 238 -4.21 -2.17 18.50
CA THR A 238 -2.83 -1.66 18.65
C THR A 238 -1.85 -2.16 17.58
N PRO A 239 -1.83 -3.47 17.19
CA PRO A 239 -0.94 -3.92 16.12
C PRO A 239 -1.21 -3.22 14.79
N ILE A 240 -2.48 -2.94 14.48
CA ILE A 240 -2.86 -2.24 13.26
C ILE A 240 -2.44 -0.78 13.32
N SER A 241 -2.72 -0.09 14.44
CA SER A 241 -2.29 1.30 14.63
C SER A 241 -0.78 1.43 14.45
N ALA A 242 0.00 0.50 15.02
CA ALA A 242 1.45 0.46 14.84
C ALA A 242 1.85 0.28 13.37
N TYR A 243 1.19 -0.62 12.64
CA TYR A 243 1.50 -0.87 11.23
C TYR A 243 1.11 0.30 10.32
N LEU A 244 -0.10 0.84 10.48
CA LEU A 244 -0.60 1.96 9.67
C LEU A 244 0.28 3.20 9.84
N HIS A 245 0.69 3.51 11.07
CA HIS A 245 1.38 4.78 11.36
C HIS A 245 2.91 4.68 11.25
N ALA A 246 3.53 3.54 11.59
CA ALA A 246 4.98 3.41 11.56
C ALA A 246 5.53 2.98 10.21
N ALA A 247 4.88 2.01 9.53
CA ALA A 247 5.51 1.31 8.42
C ALA A 247 4.81 1.49 7.07
N SER A 248 3.53 1.85 7.06
CA SER A 248 2.75 1.69 5.85
C SER A 248 1.99 2.96 5.45
N MET A 249 0.75 3.17 5.90
CA MET A 249 -0.16 4.17 5.34
C MET A 249 0.41 5.59 5.30
N VAL A 250 1.01 6.06 6.40
CA VAL A 250 1.60 7.41 6.48
C VAL A 250 2.83 7.53 5.59
N LYS A 251 3.59 6.43 5.42
CA LYS A 251 4.80 6.41 4.57
C LYS A 251 4.49 6.34 3.08
N VAL A 252 3.30 5.88 2.69
CA VAL A 252 2.86 5.87 1.29
C VAL A 252 2.97 7.25 0.66
N GLY A 253 2.48 8.29 1.34
CA GLY A 253 2.52 9.64 0.79
C GLY A 253 3.96 10.10 0.53
N VAL A 254 4.86 9.86 1.47
CA VAL A 254 6.29 10.17 1.29
C VAL A 254 6.87 9.36 0.12
N TYR A 255 6.52 8.08 0.02
CA TYR A 255 7.04 7.20 -1.03
C TYR A 255 6.58 7.63 -2.43
N ILE A 256 5.27 7.87 -2.64
CA ILE A 256 4.77 8.23 -3.99
C ILE A 256 5.37 9.55 -4.47
N PHE A 257 5.56 10.52 -3.57
CA PHE A 257 6.18 11.79 -3.92
C PHE A 257 7.69 11.64 -4.20
N ALA A 258 8.41 10.88 -3.38
CA ALA A 258 9.81 10.57 -3.63
C ALA A 258 10.00 9.81 -4.95
N ARG A 259 9.10 8.86 -5.26
CA ARG A 259 9.10 8.11 -6.50
C ARG A 259 8.88 9.01 -7.72
N ALA A 260 7.93 9.92 -7.62
CA ALA A 260 7.68 10.91 -8.67
C ALA A 260 8.91 11.78 -8.97
N ILE A 261 9.68 12.16 -7.94
CA ILE A 261 10.92 12.92 -8.10
C ILE A 261 12.00 12.07 -8.78
N ILE A 262 12.14 10.80 -8.38
CA ILE A 262 13.16 9.90 -8.91
C ILE A 262 12.92 9.61 -10.39
N ASP A 263 11.69 9.30 -10.78
CA ASP A 263 11.34 8.92 -12.14
C ASP A 263 11.12 10.12 -13.07
N GLY A 264 10.62 11.22 -12.54
CA GLY A 264 10.34 12.43 -13.32
C GLY A 264 11.49 13.44 -13.41
N GLY A 265 12.61 13.17 -12.73
CA GLY A 265 13.76 14.09 -12.73
C GLY A 265 13.52 15.35 -11.89
N ASN A 266 14.27 16.42 -12.17
CA ASN A 266 14.27 17.64 -11.36
C ASN A 266 12.87 18.20 -11.08
N ILE A 267 12.61 18.55 -9.82
CA ILE A 267 11.40 19.26 -9.41
C ILE A 267 11.43 20.66 -10.06
N PRO A 268 10.27 21.16 -10.51
CA PRO A 268 10.18 22.51 -11.06
C PRO A 268 10.46 23.57 -10.00
#